data_b93a9bfc1194a25f980173c394814ac2
#
_entry.id   b93a9bfc1194a25f980173c394814ac2
#
_cell.length_a   1.000
_cell.length_b   1.000
_cell.length_c   1.000
_cell.angle_alpha   90.00
_cell.angle_beta   90.00
_cell.angle_gamma   90.00
#
_symmetry.space_group_name_H-M   'P 1'
#
loop_
_entity.id
_entity.type
_entity.pdbx_description
1 polymer ?
#
loop_
_entity_poly.entity_id
_entity_poly.type
_entity_poly.pdbx_seq_one_letter_code
_entity_poly.pdbx_strand_id
1 'polypeptide(L)'
;MTAPQQRKDDDDDIGDFDGSKMIDDDNLDEDLDEDDMEFFKAAASLQFGASNKKKVPIAPGFYVVSTPIGNLEDITIRALKILNEATLILCEDTRKTRQLLTLLGVQSSSSSKGKQKKLLAYHSHNFYEQRETLRDRIVRNEDEEVIALVSDAGAPVVSDPGQDLVDLVLEATKANGGGGGGERKSVVVPIPGASAVTTAVIGSGFKCDDGYRFCGFLPAKKNERVKVLESLTSETSLLVFFVSPHKLVKTLEDVAAVYSKLPPRRVCVARELTKRHEEFFRGTCEECLEEFSKEGRARGEITLLVESSDLSASTKKTLATKVAPKDINDDDDTNDDDDDESDKNTAKVLLEKTLRHLLLERAENQRLSVSEAARKVSQDLGVKRRVAYSLAQKIKDSSSGNTNSE
;
A
#
# COMPACT_ATOMS: atom_id res chain seq x y z
N MET A 1 42.32 28.67 18.86
CA MET A 1 40.95 28.89 19.39
C MET A 1 40.17 29.57 18.33
N THR A 2 39.50 28.78 17.49
CA THR A 2 38.63 29.22 16.39
C THR A 2 37.18 28.94 16.82
N ALA A 3 36.38 30.01 16.85
CA ALA A 3 34.98 29.96 17.22
C ALA A 3 34.15 29.16 16.21
N PRO A 4 33.09 28.46 16.63
CA PRO A 4 32.23 27.73 15.72
C PRO A 4 31.33 28.70 14.94
N GLN A 5 31.27 28.50 13.63
CA GLN A 5 30.32 29.18 12.75
C GLN A 5 28.88 28.81 13.15
N GLN A 6 28.07 29.81 13.44
CA GLN A 6 26.63 29.70 13.59
C GLN A 6 26.04 29.21 12.26
N ARG A 7 25.37 28.06 12.29
CA ARG A 7 24.42 27.65 11.25
C ARG A 7 23.24 28.64 11.30
N LYS A 8 22.92 29.20 10.17
CA LYS A 8 21.67 29.94 10.00
C LYS A 8 20.53 28.93 10.15
N ASP A 9 19.66 29.20 11.10
CA ASP A 9 18.40 28.54 11.25
C ASP A 9 17.61 28.77 9.95
N ASP A 10 17.30 27.69 9.22
CA ASP A 10 16.36 27.72 8.13
C ASP A 10 14.99 27.97 8.78
N ASP A 11 14.49 29.19 8.71
CA ASP A 11 13.13 29.55 9.12
C ASP A 11 12.14 28.62 8.42
N ASP A 12 11.43 27.81 9.20
CA ASP A 12 10.35 26.95 8.74
C ASP A 12 9.35 27.81 7.96
N ASP A 13 9.31 27.60 6.63
CA ASP A 13 8.54 28.40 5.68
C ASP A 13 7.04 28.20 5.91
N ILE A 14 6.46 28.97 6.83
CA ILE A 14 5.01 29.12 6.97
C ILE A 14 4.57 30.03 5.81
N GLY A 15 4.45 29.43 4.61
CA GLY A 15 4.05 30.16 3.41
C GLY A 15 2.55 30.47 3.44
N ASP A 16 2.21 31.76 3.36
CA ASP A 16 0.86 32.17 3.03
C ASP A 16 0.61 31.86 1.53
N PHE A 17 -0.48 31.14 1.26
CA PHE A 17 -0.88 30.82 -0.12
C PHE A 17 -1.51 32.06 -0.77
N ASP A 18 -0.77 32.75 -1.63
CA ASP A 18 -1.28 33.83 -2.48
C ASP A 18 -1.58 33.32 -3.89
N GLY A 19 -2.86 33.07 -4.15
CA GLY A 19 -3.35 32.60 -5.47
C GLY A 19 -3.28 33.65 -6.59
N SER A 20 -2.82 34.89 -6.30
CA SER A 20 -2.72 35.97 -7.30
C SER A 20 -1.35 35.97 -8.01
N LYS A 21 -0.34 35.28 -7.49
CA LYS A 21 0.92 35.13 -8.20
C LYS A 21 0.74 34.14 -9.35
N MET A 22 0.75 34.66 -10.56
CA MET A 22 0.90 33.87 -11.78
C MET A 22 2.16 33.01 -11.62
N ILE A 23 2.05 31.74 -11.95
CA ILE A 23 3.17 30.80 -12.04
C ILE A 23 4.04 31.33 -13.16
N ASP A 24 5.33 31.57 -12.92
CA ASP A 24 6.29 31.81 -14.00
C ASP A 24 6.27 30.56 -14.87
N ASP A 25 5.97 30.72 -16.17
CA ASP A 25 5.69 29.64 -17.15
C ASP A 25 6.85 28.65 -17.37
N ASP A 26 8.01 28.89 -16.76
CA ASP A 26 9.23 28.12 -17.03
C ASP A 26 9.38 26.80 -16.23
N ASN A 27 8.39 26.42 -15.38
CA ASN A 27 8.46 25.21 -14.55
C ASN A 27 7.15 24.40 -14.49
N LEU A 28 6.30 24.52 -15.48
CA LEU A 28 5.22 23.56 -15.68
C LEU A 28 5.84 22.30 -16.31
N ASP A 29 5.74 21.16 -15.62
CA ASP A 29 6.05 19.88 -16.25
C ASP A 29 5.32 19.84 -17.60
N GLU A 30 6.03 19.49 -18.69
CA GLU A 30 5.60 19.52 -20.09
C GLU A 30 4.36 18.62 -20.40
N ASP A 31 3.70 18.08 -19.39
CA ASP A 31 2.67 17.05 -19.50
C ASP A 31 1.22 17.56 -19.38
N LEU A 32 0.99 18.87 -19.16
CA LEU A 32 -0.37 19.43 -19.10
C LEU A 32 -0.75 20.00 -20.47
N ASP A 33 -1.76 19.41 -21.09
CA ASP A 33 -2.27 19.88 -22.38
C ASP A 33 -3.41 20.94 -22.22
N GLU A 34 -3.77 21.57 -23.35
CA GLU A 34 -4.82 22.60 -23.36
C GLU A 34 -6.19 22.05 -22.92
N ASP A 35 -6.44 20.75 -23.13
CA ASP A 35 -7.67 20.07 -22.75
C ASP A 35 -7.79 19.95 -21.22
N ASP A 36 -6.69 19.68 -20.53
CA ASP A 36 -6.63 19.70 -19.06
C ASP A 36 -7.01 21.08 -18.51
N MET A 37 -6.50 22.15 -19.10
CA MET A 37 -6.80 23.53 -18.69
C MET A 37 -8.26 23.92 -18.96
N GLU A 38 -8.88 23.45 -20.03
CA GLU A 38 -10.29 23.70 -20.34
C GLU A 38 -11.21 22.94 -19.40
N PHE A 39 -10.88 21.69 -19.08
CA PHE A 39 -11.57 20.90 -18.07
C PHE A 39 -11.59 21.61 -16.72
N PHE A 40 -10.47 22.18 -16.27
CA PHE A 40 -10.42 22.91 -14.99
C PHE A 40 -11.28 24.15 -14.95
N LYS A 41 -11.34 24.90 -16.04
CA LYS A 41 -12.28 26.03 -16.16
C LYS A 41 -13.75 25.53 -16.09
N ALA A 42 -14.04 24.40 -16.73
CA ALA A 42 -15.35 23.77 -16.69
C ALA A 42 -15.65 23.17 -15.30
N ALA A 43 -14.71 22.46 -14.68
CA ALA A 43 -14.87 21.89 -13.34
C ALA A 43 -15.01 22.98 -12.28
N ALA A 44 -14.26 24.07 -12.37
CA ALA A 44 -14.43 25.24 -11.51
C ALA A 44 -15.82 25.85 -11.66
N SER A 45 -16.40 25.82 -12.86
CA SER A 45 -17.77 26.28 -13.11
C SER A 45 -18.85 25.29 -12.61
N LEU A 46 -18.58 23.98 -12.67
CA LEU A 46 -19.44 22.93 -12.14
C LEU A 46 -19.40 22.81 -10.60
N GLN A 47 -18.28 23.16 -9.99
CA GLN A 47 -18.11 23.12 -8.53
C GLN A 47 -19.15 23.97 -7.79
N PHE A 48 -19.61 25.04 -8.41
CA PHE A 48 -20.46 26.02 -7.76
C PHE A 48 -21.61 26.45 -8.65
N GLY A 49 -21.95 25.63 -9.65
CA GLY A 49 -23.06 25.88 -10.57
C GLY A 49 -24.27 26.35 -9.79
N ALA A 50 -24.91 27.35 -10.30
CA ALA A 50 -26.02 28.15 -9.79
C ALA A 50 -27.27 27.35 -9.38
N SER A 51 -27.11 26.37 -8.48
CA SER A 51 -28.17 25.82 -7.71
C SER A 51 -28.27 26.65 -6.43
N ASN A 52 -29.38 27.35 -6.27
CA ASN A 52 -29.77 28.12 -5.08
C ASN A 52 -29.95 27.25 -3.80
N LYS A 53 -29.28 26.09 -3.73
CA LYS A 53 -29.22 25.26 -2.53
C LYS A 53 -28.19 25.89 -1.61
N LYS A 54 -28.58 26.29 -0.40
CA LYS A 54 -27.70 26.77 0.68
C LYS A 54 -26.51 25.86 0.77
N LYS A 55 -25.29 26.39 0.54
CA LYS A 55 -24.04 25.63 0.76
C LYS A 55 -24.04 25.11 2.18
N VAL A 56 -24.01 23.79 2.35
CA VAL A 56 -23.83 23.19 3.67
C VAL A 56 -22.37 23.44 4.06
N PRO A 57 -22.11 24.21 5.12
CA PRO A 57 -20.75 24.50 5.53
C PRO A 57 -20.03 23.22 5.95
N ILE A 58 -18.75 23.15 5.67
CA ILE A 58 -17.90 22.07 6.15
C ILE A 58 -17.70 22.25 7.66
N ALA A 59 -17.95 21.20 8.42
CA ALA A 59 -17.77 21.23 9.86
C ALA A 59 -16.26 21.39 10.19
N PRO A 60 -15.92 22.14 11.24
CA PRO A 60 -14.57 22.18 11.79
C PRO A 60 -14.07 20.76 12.10
N GLY A 61 -12.80 20.48 11.83
CA GLY A 61 -12.21 19.16 12.08
C GLY A 61 -10.93 18.89 11.31
N PHE A 62 -10.38 17.69 11.49
CA PHE A 62 -9.18 17.20 10.84
C PHE A 62 -9.54 16.19 9.74
N TYR A 63 -9.17 16.54 8.52
CA TYR A 63 -9.52 15.81 7.31
C TYR A 63 -8.27 15.23 6.66
N VAL A 64 -8.21 13.91 6.50
CA VAL A 64 -7.16 13.22 5.75
C VAL A 64 -7.64 13.07 4.32
N VAL A 65 -7.07 13.85 3.40
CA VAL A 65 -7.63 14.08 2.05
C VAL A 65 -6.75 13.43 1.00
N SER A 66 -7.30 12.47 0.26
CA SER A 66 -6.62 11.88 -0.89
C SER A 66 -6.57 12.86 -2.06
N THR A 67 -5.40 12.92 -2.71
CA THR A 67 -5.12 13.74 -3.89
C THR A 67 -4.98 12.88 -5.15
N PRO A 68 -5.05 13.46 -6.37
CA PRO A 68 -4.81 12.71 -7.60
C PRO A 68 -3.43 12.04 -7.65
N ILE A 69 -3.33 10.95 -8.42
CA ILE A 69 -2.07 10.20 -8.62
C ILE A 69 -1.46 10.42 -10.02
N GLY A 70 -2.03 11.33 -10.79
CA GLY A 70 -1.55 11.63 -12.14
C GLY A 70 -2.59 12.34 -13.01
N ASN A 71 -3.87 12.09 -12.79
CA ASN A 71 -4.96 12.75 -13.49
C ASN A 71 -5.77 13.60 -12.50
N LEU A 72 -5.84 14.90 -12.74
CA LEU A 72 -6.52 15.83 -11.85
C LEU A 72 -8.03 15.60 -11.77
N GLU A 73 -8.62 14.97 -12.78
CA GLU A 73 -10.05 14.59 -12.79
C GLU A 73 -10.40 13.55 -11.70
N ASP A 74 -9.41 12.81 -11.20
CA ASP A 74 -9.59 11.84 -10.13
C ASP A 74 -9.79 12.49 -8.74
N ILE A 75 -9.72 13.82 -8.64
CA ILE A 75 -10.06 14.51 -7.40
C ILE A 75 -11.56 14.38 -7.11
N THR A 76 -11.91 14.02 -5.91
CA THR A 76 -13.34 13.96 -5.56
C THR A 76 -13.91 15.35 -5.28
N ILE A 77 -15.19 15.57 -5.63
CA ILE A 77 -15.92 16.80 -5.29
C ILE A 77 -15.85 17.10 -3.79
N ARG A 78 -15.82 16.05 -2.95
CA ARG A 78 -15.73 16.18 -1.50
C ARG A 78 -14.35 16.67 -1.09
N ALA A 79 -13.27 16.14 -1.68
CA ALA A 79 -11.91 16.62 -1.46
C ALA A 79 -11.78 18.09 -1.84
N LEU A 80 -12.23 18.49 -3.03
CA LEU A 80 -12.22 19.89 -3.46
C LEU A 80 -12.94 20.82 -2.49
N LYS A 81 -14.11 20.43 -1.99
CA LYS A 81 -14.84 21.24 -1.00
C LYS A 81 -14.05 21.42 0.29
N ILE A 82 -13.43 20.36 0.79
CA ILE A 82 -12.59 20.41 2.00
C ILE A 82 -11.39 21.33 1.76
N LEU A 83 -10.66 21.12 0.65
CA LEU A 83 -9.47 21.92 0.32
C LEU A 83 -9.81 23.41 0.11
N ASN A 84 -10.98 23.73 -0.42
CA ASN A 84 -11.45 25.12 -0.53
C ASN A 84 -11.77 25.76 0.82
N GLU A 85 -12.32 25.03 1.78
CA GLU A 85 -12.69 25.54 3.10
C GLU A 85 -11.54 25.46 4.12
N ALA A 86 -10.50 24.64 3.85
CA ALA A 86 -9.37 24.46 4.75
C ALA A 86 -8.64 25.76 5.00
N THR A 87 -8.42 26.09 6.29
CA THR A 87 -7.59 27.22 6.75
C THR A 87 -6.13 26.82 6.95
N LEU A 88 -5.88 25.53 7.21
CA LEU A 88 -4.55 24.95 7.32
C LEU A 88 -4.51 23.66 6.51
N ILE A 89 -3.49 23.54 5.64
CA ILE A 89 -3.20 22.29 4.90
C ILE A 89 -1.79 21.83 5.27
N LEU A 90 -1.73 20.66 5.88
CA LEU A 90 -0.50 19.94 6.18
C LEU A 90 -0.13 19.10 4.97
N CYS A 91 1.10 19.18 4.49
CA CYS A 91 1.54 18.52 3.26
C CYS A 91 3.02 18.15 3.32
N GLU A 92 3.44 17.21 2.50
CA GLU A 92 4.83 16.78 2.43
C GLU A 92 5.72 17.86 1.77
N ASP A 93 5.33 18.35 0.59
CA ASP A 93 6.00 19.45 -0.12
C ASP A 93 5.00 20.58 -0.40
N THR A 94 5.23 21.75 0.24
CA THR A 94 4.36 22.92 0.10
C THR A 94 4.33 23.48 -1.32
N ARG A 95 5.40 23.29 -2.11
CA ARG A 95 5.50 23.76 -3.50
C ARG A 95 4.59 22.92 -4.39
N LYS A 96 4.67 21.61 -4.31
CA LYS A 96 3.82 20.68 -5.07
C LYS A 96 2.35 20.85 -4.69
N THR A 97 2.07 20.96 -3.40
CA THR A 97 0.69 21.20 -2.93
C THR A 97 0.15 22.53 -3.43
N ARG A 98 0.95 23.60 -3.42
CA ARG A 98 0.54 24.91 -3.97
C ARG A 98 0.20 24.81 -5.45
N GLN A 99 1.05 24.14 -6.23
CA GLN A 99 0.81 23.90 -7.66
C GLN A 99 -0.50 23.11 -7.87
N LEU A 100 -0.68 22.00 -7.14
CA LEU A 100 -1.92 21.21 -7.20
C LEU A 100 -3.15 22.05 -6.89
N LEU A 101 -3.14 22.85 -5.81
CA LEU A 101 -4.26 23.70 -5.43
C LEU A 101 -4.57 24.76 -6.49
N THR A 102 -3.55 25.32 -7.12
CA THR A 102 -3.71 26.28 -8.23
C THR A 102 -4.36 25.61 -9.44
N LEU A 103 -3.88 24.44 -9.84
CA LEU A 103 -4.45 23.67 -10.95
C LEU A 103 -5.90 23.25 -10.69
N LEU A 104 -6.23 22.92 -9.45
CA LEU A 104 -7.60 22.59 -9.04
C LEU A 104 -8.51 23.82 -8.86
N GLY A 105 -8.02 25.02 -9.09
CA GLY A 105 -8.80 26.26 -8.91
C GLY A 105 -9.17 26.53 -7.45
N VAL A 106 -8.43 25.97 -6.49
CA VAL A 106 -8.66 26.18 -5.05
C VAL A 106 -8.19 27.59 -4.67
N GLN A 107 -9.09 28.38 -4.08
CA GLN A 107 -8.83 29.76 -3.73
C GLN A 107 -7.88 29.89 -2.53
N SER A 108 -7.05 30.94 -2.52
CA SER A 108 -6.12 31.26 -1.44
C SER A 108 -6.79 31.70 -0.13
N SER A 109 -8.03 32.17 -0.19
CA SER A 109 -8.83 32.52 0.98
C SER A 109 -9.90 31.48 1.25
N SER A 110 -10.13 31.16 2.53
CA SER A 110 -11.26 30.30 2.94
C SER A 110 -12.57 31.05 2.71
N SER A 111 -13.50 30.42 1.97
CA SER A 111 -14.74 31.05 1.54
C SER A 111 -15.72 31.39 2.67
N SER A 112 -15.67 30.64 3.78
CA SER A 112 -16.63 30.78 4.89
C SER A 112 -16.22 31.82 5.94
N LYS A 113 -14.94 32.08 6.13
CA LYS A 113 -14.43 32.93 7.24
C LYS A 113 -13.49 34.05 6.79
N GLY A 114 -13.19 34.18 5.48
CA GLY A 114 -12.23 35.16 4.96
C GLY A 114 -10.80 35.00 5.48
N LYS A 115 -10.49 33.88 6.15
CA LYS A 115 -9.14 33.58 6.64
C LYS A 115 -8.25 33.15 5.48
N GLN A 116 -7.01 33.62 5.50
CA GLN A 116 -6.00 33.19 4.52
C GLN A 116 -5.62 31.73 4.75
N LYS A 117 -5.51 30.97 3.67
CA LYS A 117 -5.12 29.57 3.67
C LYS A 117 -3.61 29.46 3.95
N LYS A 118 -3.25 28.60 4.91
CA LYS A 118 -1.84 28.32 5.25
C LYS A 118 -1.45 26.93 4.81
N LEU A 119 -0.29 26.82 4.18
CA LEU A 119 0.38 25.54 3.90
C LEU A 119 1.49 25.35 4.91
N LEU A 120 1.57 24.17 5.50
CA LEU A 120 2.61 23.81 6.45
C LEU A 120 3.23 22.48 6.05
N ALA A 121 4.54 22.47 5.86
CA ALA A 121 5.29 21.25 5.59
C ALA A 121 5.24 20.31 6.79
N TYR A 122 4.86 19.07 6.57
CA TYR A 122 4.79 18.01 7.56
C TYR A 122 5.34 16.71 6.97
N HIS A 123 6.59 16.41 7.32
CA HIS A 123 7.33 15.27 6.80
C HIS A 123 8.20 14.63 7.89
N SER A 124 8.79 13.49 7.62
CA SER A 124 9.56 12.70 8.59
C SER A 124 10.70 13.44 9.29
N HIS A 125 11.20 14.54 8.72
CA HIS A 125 12.32 15.30 9.31
C HIS A 125 11.87 16.37 10.32
N ASN A 126 10.67 16.97 10.17
CA ASN A 126 10.17 18.02 11.07
C ASN A 126 9.04 17.56 12.01
N PHE A 127 8.59 16.32 11.84
CA PHE A 127 7.50 15.71 12.59
C PHE A 127 7.63 15.85 14.09
N TYR A 128 8.79 15.52 14.67
CA TYR A 128 8.97 15.50 16.12
C TYR A 128 8.83 16.87 16.78
N GLU A 129 9.13 17.94 16.07
CA GLU A 129 9.07 19.31 16.60
C GLU A 129 7.65 19.86 16.58
N GLN A 130 6.86 19.53 15.56
CA GLN A 130 5.54 20.13 15.32
C GLN A 130 4.36 19.29 15.83
N ARG A 131 4.53 17.98 16.01
CA ARG A 131 3.43 17.04 16.27
C ARG A 131 2.56 17.38 17.46
N GLU A 132 3.17 17.78 18.59
CA GLU A 132 2.44 18.07 19.82
C GLU A 132 1.61 19.35 19.67
N THR A 133 2.20 20.39 19.10
CA THR A 133 1.52 21.65 18.82
C THR A 133 0.36 21.46 17.84
N LEU A 134 0.58 20.69 16.78
CA LEU A 134 -0.47 20.36 15.79
C LEU A 134 -1.57 19.51 16.42
N ARG A 135 -1.22 18.49 17.21
CA ARG A 135 -2.19 17.68 17.96
C ARG A 135 -3.09 18.58 18.81
N ASP A 136 -2.51 19.47 19.62
CA ASP A 136 -3.29 20.33 20.50
C ASP A 136 -4.18 21.28 19.71
N ARG A 137 -3.68 21.86 18.62
CA ARG A 137 -4.48 22.70 17.72
C ARG A 137 -5.64 21.95 17.09
N ILE A 138 -5.44 20.71 16.63
CA ILE A 138 -6.47 19.87 16.02
C ILE A 138 -7.51 19.42 17.05
N VAL A 139 -7.06 19.00 18.24
CA VAL A 139 -7.95 18.43 19.26
C VAL A 139 -8.79 19.51 19.95
N ARG A 140 -8.19 20.64 20.30
CA ARG A 140 -8.90 21.77 20.91
C ARG A 140 -9.80 22.47 19.89
N ASN A 141 -9.24 22.70 18.72
CA ASN A 141 -9.88 23.39 17.58
C ASN A 141 -10.71 24.63 18.01
N GLU A 142 -10.14 25.45 18.89
CA GLU A 142 -10.80 26.63 19.47
C GLU A 142 -11.22 27.65 18.41
N ASP A 143 -10.46 27.74 17.30
CA ASP A 143 -10.75 28.60 16.16
C ASP A 143 -11.76 28.02 15.16
N GLU A 144 -12.34 26.86 15.46
CA GLU A 144 -13.23 26.13 14.56
C GLU A 144 -12.66 25.98 13.14
N GLU A 145 -11.45 25.48 13.02
CA GLU A 145 -10.73 25.37 11.78
C GLU A 145 -11.09 24.09 11.01
N VAL A 146 -11.03 24.19 9.70
CA VAL A 146 -10.98 23.03 8.80
C VAL A 146 -9.50 22.80 8.48
N ILE A 147 -8.94 21.72 9.00
CA ILE A 147 -7.54 21.36 8.84
C ILE A 147 -7.46 20.14 7.93
N ALA A 148 -6.68 20.20 6.87
CA ALA A 148 -6.49 19.10 5.94
C ALA A 148 -5.07 18.55 6.01
N LEU A 149 -4.91 17.24 5.93
CA LEU A 149 -3.64 16.55 5.69
C LEU A 149 -3.71 15.97 4.28
N VAL A 150 -2.73 16.28 3.43
CA VAL A 150 -2.58 15.77 2.08
C VAL A 150 -1.19 15.16 1.90
N SER A 151 -1.05 14.21 0.98
CA SER A 151 0.23 13.75 0.44
C SER A 151 0.52 14.40 -0.92
N ASP A 152 1.72 14.23 -1.42
CA ASP A 152 2.10 14.71 -2.76
C ASP A 152 1.25 14.04 -3.85
N ALA A 153 0.87 12.77 -3.67
CA ALA A 153 0.00 12.04 -4.57
C ALA A 153 -0.74 10.89 -3.85
N GLY A 154 -2.03 10.75 -4.08
CA GLY A 154 -2.82 9.63 -3.56
C GLY A 154 -3.32 9.83 -2.13
N ALA A 155 -3.41 8.74 -1.39
CA ALA A 155 -3.94 8.71 -0.03
C ALA A 155 -2.83 8.96 1.00
N PRO A 156 -2.91 10.04 1.80
CA PRO A 156 -1.97 10.27 2.90
C PRO A 156 -1.89 9.07 3.83
N VAL A 157 -0.77 8.92 4.54
CA VAL A 157 -0.54 7.83 5.51
C VAL A 157 -0.22 6.47 4.86
N VAL A 158 -0.69 6.22 3.63
CA VAL A 158 -0.44 4.94 2.92
C VAL A 158 0.92 5.00 2.22
N SER A 159 1.98 4.62 2.90
CA SER A 159 3.40 4.77 2.52
C SER A 159 3.89 6.22 2.48
N ASP A 160 3.12 7.14 3.04
CA ASP A 160 3.37 8.57 3.13
C ASP A 160 3.42 9.03 4.61
N PRO A 161 3.97 10.20 4.92
CA PRO A 161 3.95 10.77 6.27
C PRO A 161 2.53 11.02 6.79
N GLY A 162 2.37 11.08 8.12
CA GLY A 162 1.14 11.53 8.78
C GLY A 162 0.46 10.52 9.69
N GLN A 163 0.82 9.22 9.65
CA GLN A 163 0.25 8.18 10.53
C GLN A 163 0.39 8.56 11.99
N ASP A 164 1.54 9.02 12.37
CA ASP A 164 1.90 9.46 13.70
C ASP A 164 1.06 10.63 14.23
N LEU A 165 0.73 11.60 13.37
CA LEU A 165 -0.18 12.69 13.73
C LEU A 165 -1.61 12.17 13.90
N VAL A 166 -2.08 11.32 13.02
CA VAL A 166 -3.39 10.68 13.12
C VAL A 166 -3.51 9.91 14.44
N ASP A 167 -2.50 9.10 14.78
CA ASP A 167 -2.48 8.32 16.02
C ASP A 167 -2.51 9.23 17.27
N LEU A 168 -1.68 10.29 17.30
CA LEU A 168 -1.67 11.25 18.40
C LEU A 168 -3.01 11.97 18.58
N VAL A 169 -3.65 12.37 17.48
CA VAL A 169 -4.97 13.02 17.53
C VAL A 169 -6.03 12.06 18.06
N LEU A 170 -6.02 10.81 17.62
CA LEU A 170 -6.96 9.79 18.08
C LEU A 170 -6.75 9.46 19.58
N GLU A 171 -5.50 9.35 20.03
CA GLU A 171 -5.18 9.10 21.42
C GLU A 171 -5.59 10.25 22.33
N ALA A 172 -5.27 11.49 21.96
CA ALA A 172 -5.65 12.68 22.71
C ALA A 172 -7.17 12.85 22.81
N THR A 173 -7.90 12.49 21.75
CA THR A 173 -9.37 12.52 21.77
C THR A 173 -9.97 11.48 22.72
N LYS A 174 -9.35 10.30 22.82
CA LYS A 174 -9.77 9.28 23.80
C LYS A 174 -9.52 9.76 25.23
N ALA A 175 -8.37 10.41 25.49
CA ALA A 175 -7.97 10.88 26.82
C ALA A 175 -8.85 12.04 27.34
N ASN A 176 -9.32 12.91 26.44
CA ASN A 176 -10.18 14.06 26.79
C ASN A 176 -11.64 13.70 27.08
N GLY A 177 -11.94 12.44 27.28
CA GLY A 177 -13.20 11.98 27.86
C GLY A 177 -14.28 11.64 26.82
N GLY A 178 -14.38 10.39 26.53
CA GLY A 178 -15.63 9.80 26.08
C GLY A 178 -16.72 9.76 27.18
N GLY A 179 -16.78 10.74 28.04
CA GLY A 179 -17.61 10.75 29.27
C GLY A 179 -18.79 11.72 29.28
N GLY A 180 -19.14 12.34 28.19
CA GLY A 180 -20.33 13.19 28.12
C GLY A 180 -21.21 12.76 26.95
N GLY A 181 -22.50 12.46 27.21
CA GLY A 181 -23.50 11.92 26.29
C GLY A 181 -23.83 12.74 25.04
N GLY A 182 -22.84 13.36 24.40
CA GLY A 182 -22.97 14.03 23.12
C GLY A 182 -22.52 13.13 21.97
N GLU A 183 -23.09 13.29 20.79
CA GLU A 183 -22.67 12.61 19.57
C GLU A 183 -21.16 12.72 19.37
N ARG A 184 -20.46 11.59 19.36
CA ARG A 184 -19.03 11.53 19.08
C ARG A 184 -18.79 11.93 17.64
N LYS A 185 -18.47 13.20 17.40
CA LYS A 185 -17.94 13.59 16.08
C LYS A 185 -16.59 12.93 15.90
N SER A 186 -16.42 12.23 14.78
CA SER A 186 -15.11 11.68 14.38
C SER A 186 -14.13 12.86 14.24
N VAL A 187 -13.10 12.90 15.07
CA VAL A 187 -12.09 13.98 15.02
C VAL A 187 -11.23 13.85 13.76
N VAL A 188 -10.97 12.62 13.31
CA VAL A 188 -10.25 12.33 12.06
C VAL A 188 -11.26 11.88 11.02
N VAL A 189 -11.39 12.64 9.93
CA VAL A 189 -12.33 12.38 8.86
C VAL A 189 -11.58 12.01 7.58
N PRO A 190 -11.54 10.72 7.18
CA PRO A 190 -10.92 10.34 5.93
C PRO A 190 -11.79 10.73 4.74
N ILE A 191 -11.17 11.32 3.72
CA ILE A 191 -11.80 11.66 2.46
C ILE A 191 -11.25 10.71 1.39
N PRO A 192 -12.07 9.77 0.87
CA PRO A 192 -11.64 8.82 -0.13
C PRO A 192 -11.27 9.52 -1.44
N GLY A 193 -10.37 8.92 -2.21
CA GLY A 193 -9.95 9.42 -3.49
C GLY A 193 -9.05 8.43 -4.22
N ALA A 194 -8.23 8.92 -5.14
CA ALA A 194 -7.33 8.11 -5.94
C ALA A 194 -6.34 7.31 -5.08
N SER A 195 -6.04 6.09 -5.53
CA SER A 195 -5.10 5.19 -4.86
C SER A 195 -4.40 4.31 -5.89
N ALA A 196 -3.10 4.44 -6.02
CA ALA A 196 -2.30 3.63 -6.94
C ALA A 196 -2.43 2.13 -6.65
N VAL A 197 -2.56 1.73 -5.38
CA VAL A 197 -2.77 0.34 -4.97
C VAL A 197 -4.06 -0.22 -5.54
N THR A 198 -5.18 0.45 -5.28
CA THR A 198 -6.51 -0.01 -5.72
C THR A 198 -6.63 0.03 -7.25
N THR A 199 -6.14 1.11 -7.88
CA THR A 199 -6.13 1.26 -9.34
C THR A 199 -5.31 0.14 -10.00
N ALA A 200 -4.12 -0.17 -9.45
CA ALA A 200 -3.29 -1.26 -9.95
C ALA A 200 -3.97 -2.63 -9.79
N VAL A 201 -4.61 -2.90 -8.66
CA VAL A 201 -5.36 -4.16 -8.43
C VAL A 201 -6.47 -4.32 -9.46
N ILE A 202 -7.30 -3.29 -9.66
CA ILE A 202 -8.41 -3.30 -10.64
C ILE A 202 -7.87 -3.52 -12.06
N GLY A 203 -6.83 -2.77 -12.45
CA GLY A 203 -6.26 -2.84 -13.79
C GLY A 203 -5.39 -4.06 -14.04
N SER A 204 -4.92 -4.79 -13.02
CA SER A 204 -4.04 -5.95 -13.20
C SER A 204 -4.70 -7.11 -13.94
N GLY A 205 -6.01 -7.30 -13.77
CA GLY A 205 -6.73 -8.47 -14.28
C GLY A 205 -6.41 -9.76 -13.53
N PHE A 206 -5.70 -9.68 -12.41
CA PHE A 206 -5.42 -10.82 -11.55
C PHE A 206 -6.58 -11.09 -10.60
N LYS A 207 -6.79 -12.36 -10.25
CA LYS A 207 -7.79 -12.75 -9.27
C LYS A 207 -7.46 -12.16 -7.89
N CYS A 208 -8.48 -11.70 -7.20
CA CYS A 208 -8.38 -11.08 -5.89
C CYS A 208 -9.38 -11.69 -4.90
N ASP A 209 -9.71 -12.99 -5.07
CA ASP A 209 -10.74 -13.68 -4.28
C ASP A 209 -10.35 -13.79 -2.80
N ASP A 210 -9.06 -14.05 -2.53
CA ASP A 210 -8.48 -14.07 -1.18
C ASP A 210 -7.99 -12.67 -0.72
N GLY A 211 -8.41 -11.60 -1.42
CA GLY A 211 -7.99 -10.23 -1.18
C GLY A 211 -6.60 -9.91 -1.76
N TYR A 212 -6.08 -8.75 -1.39
CA TYR A 212 -4.72 -8.35 -1.73
C TYR A 212 -3.94 -7.91 -0.50
N ARG A 213 -2.63 -8.08 -0.53
CA ARG A 213 -1.72 -7.63 0.50
C ARG A 213 -0.82 -6.53 -0.05
N PHE A 214 -1.02 -5.32 0.43
CA PHE A 214 -0.11 -4.22 0.15
C PHE A 214 1.12 -4.31 1.06
N CYS A 215 2.29 -4.38 0.46
CA CYS A 215 3.56 -4.58 1.15
C CYS A 215 4.45 -3.32 1.16
N GLY A 216 3.97 -2.20 0.59
CA GLY A 216 4.74 -0.96 0.49
C GLY A 216 5.99 -1.11 -0.39
N PHE A 217 7.07 -0.41 -0.05
CA PHE A 217 8.35 -0.52 -0.73
C PHE A 217 9.17 -1.69 -0.20
N LEU A 218 9.74 -2.47 -1.13
CA LEU A 218 10.68 -3.52 -0.76
C LEU A 218 12.02 -2.94 -0.28
N PRO A 219 12.74 -3.62 0.63
CA PRO A 219 14.04 -3.19 1.12
C PRO A 219 15.04 -2.89 0.00
N ALA A 220 15.88 -1.86 0.21
CA ALA A 220 16.87 -1.47 -0.79
C ALA A 220 17.99 -2.51 -0.96
N LYS A 221 18.37 -3.18 0.14
CA LYS A 221 19.43 -4.20 0.14
C LYS A 221 18.87 -5.53 -0.38
N LYS A 222 19.59 -6.16 -1.31
CA LYS A 222 19.20 -7.41 -1.98
C LYS A 222 18.82 -8.51 -0.97
N ASN A 223 19.69 -8.79 0.01
CA ASN A 223 19.48 -9.89 0.95
C ASN A 223 18.21 -9.68 1.82
N GLU A 224 17.91 -8.44 2.22
CA GLU A 224 16.72 -8.11 2.97
C GLU A 224 15.47 -8.22 2.07
N ARG A 225 15.56 -7.77 0.82
CA ARG A 225 14.49 -7.84 -0.17
C ARG A 225 14.13 -9.29 -0.48
N VAL A 226 15.12 -10.14 -0.74
CA VAL A 226 14.90 -11.58 -1.00
C VAL A 226 14.25 -12.25 0.20
N LYS A 227 14.70 -11.98 1.43
CA LYS A 227 14.06 -12.53 2.65
C LYS A 227 12.58 -12.15 2.77
N VAL A 228 12.23 -10.89 2.44
CA VAL A 228 10.83 -10.45 2.43
C VAL A 228 10.04 -11.24 1.37
N LEU A 229 10.56 -11.33 0.14
CA LEU A 229 9.91 -12.09 -0.94
C LEU A 229 9.73 -13.56 -0.57
N GLU A 230 10.76 -14.20 0.01
CA GLU A 230 10.69 -15.59 0.49
C GLU A 230 9.62 -15.78 1.57
N SER A 231 9.49 -14.82 2.50
CA SER A 231 8.46 -14.89 3.55
C SER A 231 7.03 -14.78 3.00
N LEU A 232 6.86 -14.23 1.80
CA LEU A 232 5.58 -14.07 1.12
C LEU A 232 5.26 -15.20 0.13
N THR A 233 6.10 -16.24 0.02
CA THR A 233 5.87 -17.34 -0.92
C THR A 233 4.64 -18.19 -0.60
N SER A 234 4.22 -18.23 0.65
CA SER A 234 3.00 -18.94 1.10
C SER A 234 1.75 -18.06 1.08
N GLU A 235 1.88 -16.81 0.69
CA GLU A 235 0.74 -15.87 0.67
C GLU A 235 -0.21 -16.23 -0.47
N THR A 236 -1.50 -16.36 -0.17
CA THR A 236 -2.55 -16.68 -1.13
C THR A 236 -3.24 -15.45 -1.67
N SER A 237 -3.05 -14.29 -1.05
CA SER A 237 -3.56 -13.02 -1.55
C SER A 237 -2.67 -12.45 -2.66
N LEU A 238 -3.24 -11.59 -3.49
CA LEU A 238 -2.49 -10.82 -4.50
C LEU A 238 -1.50 -9.89 -3.79
N LEU A 239 -0.22 -9.99 -4.13
CA LEU A 239 0.82 -9.12 -3.55
C LEU A 239 0.96 -7.83 -4.34
N VAL A 240 1.03 -6.70 -3.64
CA VAL A 240 1.17 -5.37 -4.25
C VAL A 240 2.35 -4.62 -3.60
N PHE A 241 3.26 -4.10 -4.42
CA PHE A 241 4.46 -3.39 -4.00
C PHE A 241 4.58 -2.05 -4.72
N PHE A 242 5.06 -1.02 -4.06
CA PHE A 242 5.60 0.15 -4.72
C PHE A 242 7.06 -0.06 -5.09
N VAL A 243 7.44 0.34 -6.29
CA VAL A 243 8.80 0.14 -6.79
C VAL A 243 9.32 1.41 -7.44
N SER A 244 10.46 1.92 -6.95
CA SER A 244 11.16 3.01 -7.62
C SER A 244 11.67 2.53 -9.00
N PRO A 245 11.57 3.35 -10.07
CA PRO A 245 12.03 2.99 -11.40
C PRO A 245 13.50 2.54 -11.42
N HIS A 246 14.37 3.19 -10.65
CA HIS A 246 15.78 2.84 -10.55
C HIS A 246 16.05 1.46 -9.92
N LYS A 247 15.05 0.87 -9.27
CA LYS A 247 15.14 -0.45 -8.61
C LYS A 247 14.31 -1.51 -9.31
N LEU A 248 13.53 -1.17 -10.34
CA LEU A 248 12.58 -2.09 -10.96
C LEU A 248 13.27 -3.35 -11.47
N VAL A 249 14.28 -3.22 -12.31
CA VAL A 249 15.00 -4.38 -12.90
C VAL A 249 15.55 -5.30 -11.82
N LYS A 250 16.26 -4.74 -10.83
CA LYS A 250 16.79 -5.51 -9.70
C LYS A 250 15.71 -6.18 -8.85
N THR A 251 14.56 -5.55 -8.74
CA THR A 251 13.41 -6.13 -8.04
C THR A 251 12.82 -7.29 -8.83
N LEU A 252 12.67 -7.14 -10.15
CA LEU A 252 12.19 -8.22 -11.03
C LEU A 252 13.16 -9.42 -11.07
N GLU A 253 14.48 -9.19 -11.06
CA GLU A 253 15.48 -10.26 -10.90
C GLU A 253 15.25 -11.08 -9.62
N ASP A 254 15.03 -10.40 -8.50
CA ASP A 254 14.82 -11.09 -7.22
C ASP A 254 13.44 -11.76 -7.15
N VAL A 255 12.41 -11.15 -7.73
CA VAL A 255 11.06 -11.74 -7.87
C VAL A 255 11.14 -13.02 -8.71
N ALA A 256 11.83 -12.98 -9.87
CA ALA A 256 12.05 -14.15 -10.70
C ALA A 256 12.81 -15.24 -9.95
N ALA A 257 13.89 -14.90 -9.26
CA ALA A 257 14.70 -15.87 -8.50
C ALA A 257 13.91 -16.60 -7.40
N VAL A 258 12.92 -15.92 -6.79
CA VAL A 258 12.11 -16.49 -5.70
C VAL A 258 10.88 -17.23 -6.24
N TYR A 259 10.15 -16.65 -7.21
CA TYR A 259 8.83 -17.15 -7.60
C TYR A 259 8.83 -18.05 -8.83
N SER A 260 9.89 -18.07 -9.67
CA SER A 260 9.96 -18.98 -10.81
C SER A 260 10.20 -20.44 -10.43
N LYS A 261 10.66 -20.72 -9.21
CA LYS A 261 10.93 -22.08 -8.70
C LYS A 261 9.71 -22.76 -8.07
N LEU A 262 8.63 -22.04 -7.89
CA LEU A 262 7.32 -22.50 -7.40
C LEU A 262 6.38 -22.57 -8.60
N PRO A 263 5.12 -23.03 -8.49
CA PRO A 263 4.19 -22.85 -9.59
C PRO A 263 4.31 -21.41 -10.08
N PRO A 264 4.65 -21.18 -11.37
CA PRO A 264 5.07 -19.86 -11.82
C PRO A 264 3.95 -18.85 -11.60
N ARG A 265 4.25 -17.78 -10.88
CA ARG A 265 3.31 -16.69 -10.65
C ARG A 265 3.46 -15.67 -11.76
N ARG A 266 2.33 -15.19 -12.27
CA ARG A 266 2.35 -14.06 -13.17
C ARG A 266 2.64 -12.76 -12.41
N VAL A 267 3.20 -11.81 -13.14
CA VAL A 267 3.56 -10.49 -12.63
C VAL A 267 2.88 -9.43 -13.49
N CYS A 268 2.42 -8.36 -12.87
CA CYS A 268 1.95 -7.18 -13.56
C CYS A 268 2.76 -5.97 -13.10
N VAL A 269 3.36 -5.27 -14.04
CA VAL A 269 4.00 -3.97 -13.83
C VAL A 269 3.00 -2.90 -14.27
N ALA A 270 2.35 -2.24 -13.31
CA ALA A 270 1.45 -1.12 -13.53
C ALA A 270 2.27 0.17 -13.40
N ARG A 271 2.34 0.94 -14.47
CA ARG A 271 3.23 2.09 -14.58
C ARG A 271 2.45 3.33 -15.01
N GLU A 272 2.80 4.49 -14.43
CA GLU A 272 2.22 5.79 -14.79
C GLU A 272 0.69 5.79 -14.76
N LEU A 273 0.13 5.18 -13.71
CA LEU A 273 -1.32 5.03 -13.54
C LEU A 273 -2.03 6.38 -13.61
N THR A 274 -3.14 6.43 -14.33
CA THR A 274 -3.98 7.60 -14.63
C THR A 274 -3.34 8.68 -15.51
N LYS A 275 -2.03 8.55 -15.84
CA LYS A 275 -1.30 9.50 -16.68
C LYS A 275 -1.38 9.12 -18.15
N ARG A 276 -0.94 10.01 -19.05
CA ARG A 276 -0.90 9.81 -20.50
C ARG A 276 -0.20 8.53 -20.95
N HIS A 277 0.80 8.07 -20.19
CA HIS A 277 1.58 6.87 -20.50
C HIS A 277 1.26 5.72 -19.55
N GLU A 278 0.00 5.64 -19.11
CA GLU A 278 -0.49 4.51 -18.31
C GLU A 278 -0.26 3.18 -19.04
N GLU A 279 0.30 2.23 -18.31
CA GLU A 279 0.60 0.92 -18.85
C GLU A 279 0.43 -0.18 -17.81
N PHE A 280 -0.16 -1.30 -18.24
CA PHE A 280 -0.22 -2.54 -17.49
C PHE A 280 0.45 -3.65 -18.28
N PHE A 281 1.73 -3.89 -18.03
CA PHE A 281 2.45 -5.01 -18.64
C PHE A 281 2.29 -6.26 -17.77
N ARG A 282 1.72 -7.32 -18.34
CA ARG A 282 1.42 -8.59 -17.67
C ARG A 282 2.17 -9.72 -18.34
N GLY A 283 2.83 -10.56 -17.53
CA GLY A 283 3.58 -11.70 -18.06
C GLY A 283 4.11 -12.59 -16.93
N THR A 284 4.98 -13.51 -17.29
CA THR A 284 5.81 -14.23 -16.33
C THR A 284 6.84 -13.30 -15.69
N CYS A 285 7.50 -13.74 -14.64
CA CYS A 285 8.60 -12.97 -14.03
C CYS A 285 9.70 -12.67 -15.05
N GLU A 286 10.01 -13.64 -15.90
CA GLU A 286 11.06 -13.57 -16.92
C GLU A 286 10.68 -12.60 -18.04
N GLU A 287 9.44 -12.65 -18.54
CA GLU A 287 8.94 -11.73 -19.59
C GLU A 287 8.95 -10.29 -19.08
N CYS A 288 8.52 -10.06 -17.84
CA CYS A 288 8.59 -8.73 -17.23
C CYS A 288 10.04 -8.26 -17.06
N LEU A 289 10.94 -9.14 -16.63
CA LEU A 289 12.36 -8.81 -16.48
C LEU A 289 12.98 -8.46 -17.84
N GLU A 290 12.72 -9.25 -18.89
CA GLU A 290 13.20 -8.99 -20.25
C GLU A 290 12.70 -7.63 -20.76
N GLU A 291 11.39 -7.37 -20.64
CA GLU A 291 10.80 -6.13 -21.13
C GLU A 291 11.37 -4.88 -20.43
N PHE A 292 11.39 -4.88 -19.09
CA PHE A 292 11.83 -3.71 -18.33
C PHE A 292 13.35 -3.56 -18.21
N SER A 293 14.13 -4.53 -18.69
CA SER A 293 15.58 -4.40 -18.86
C SER A 293 15.95 -3.63 -20.13
N LYS A 294 15.02 -3.43 -21.07
CA LYS A 294 15.24 -2.62 -22.27
C LYS A 294 15.45 -1.15 -21.86
N GLU A 295 16.28 -0.46 -22.62
CA GLU A 295 16.59 0.96 -22.36
C GLU A 295 15.33 1.84 -22.34
N GLY A 296 15.23 2.72 -21.36
CA GLY A 296 14.12 3.67 -21.20
C GLY A 296 12.80 3.07 -20.70
N ARG A 297 12.71 1.75 -20.47
CA ARG A 297 11.46 1.12 -19.99
C ARG A 297 11.22 1.29 -18.50
N ALA A 298 12.25 1.23 -17.67
CA ALA A 298 12.17 1.37 -16.22
C ALA A 298 12.13 2.85 -15.81
N ARG A 299 10.99 3.52 -16.00
CA ARG A 299 10.79 4.95 -15.68
C ARG A 299 9.39 5.21 -15.15
N GLY A 300 9.22 6.39 -14.51
CA GLY A 300 7.95 6.84 -13.94
C GLY A 300 7.61 6.18 -12.60
N GLU A 301 6.37 6.26 -12.19
CA GLU A 301 5.84 5.65 -10.95
C GLU A 301 5.33 4.25 -11.23
N ILE A 302 5.69 3.29 -10.37
CA ILE A 302 5.47 1.88 -10.63
C ILE A 302 4.84 1.19 -9.43
N THR A 303 3.75 0.49 -9.69
CA THR A 303 3.16 -0.49 -8.79
C THR A 303 3.34 -1.88 -9.38
N LEU A 304 4.03 -2.75 -8.65
CA LEU A 304 4.30 -4.13 -9.04
C LEU A 304 3.30 -5.06 -8.34
N LEU A 305 2.65 -5.92 -9.12
CA LEU A 305 1.75 -6.92 -8.58
C LEU A 305 2.29 -8.31 -8.89
N VAL A 306 2.23 -9.20 -7.91
CA VAL A 306 2.56 -10.62 -8.07
C VAL A 306 1.30 -11.43 -7.78
N GLU A 307 0.87 -12.21 -8.76
CA GLU A 307 -0.35 -13.01 -8.66
C GLU A 307 -0.31 -13.94 -7.46
N SER A 308 -1.47 -14.17 -6.86
CA SER A 308 -1.61 -15.14 -5.77
C SER A 308 -1.13 -16.52 -6.19
N SER A 309 -0.60 -17.29 -5.25
CA SER A 309 -0.33 -18.69 -5.56
C SER A 309 -1.66 -19.43 -5.73
N ASP A 310 -1.87 -20.06 -6.89
CA ASP A 310 -3.03 -20.94 -7.15
C ASP A 310 -3.07 -22.20 -6.25
N LEU A 311 -2.37 -22.15 -5.12
CA LEU A 311 -2.41 -23.19 -4.09
C LEU A 311 -3.82 -23.37 -3.49
N SER A 312 -4.79 -22.48 -3.81
CA SER A 312 -6.05 -22.47 -3.09
C SER A 312 -7.11 -23.47 -3.60
N ALA A 313 -7.28 -23.70 -4.88
CA ALA A 313 -8.40 -24.51 -5.37
C ALA A 313 -7.98 -25.89 -5.91
N SER A 314 -7.02 -25.95 -6.84
CA SER A 314 -6.62 -27.23 -7.45
C SER A 314 -5.68 -28.00 -6.51
N THR A 315 -4.75 -27.32 -5.84
CA THR A 315 -3.79 -27.95 -4.94
C THR A 315 -4.44 -28.39 -3.63
N LYS A 316 -5.42 -27.64 -3.09
CA LYS A 316 -6.26 -28.12 -1.97
C LYS A 316 -7.03 -29.38 -2.37
N LYS A 317 -7.58 -29.41 -3.59
CA LYS A 317 -8.31 -30.57 -4.11
C LYS A 317 -7.37 -31.75 -4.40
N THR A 318 -6.20 -31.48 -4.99
CA THR A 318 -5.17 -32.49 -5.29
C THR A 318 -4.49 -33.02 -4.03
N LEU A 319 -4.15 -32.14 -3.05
CA LEU A 319 -3.64 -32.55 -1.75
C LEU A 319 -4.68 -33.36 -0.95
N ALA A 320 -5.94 -32.97 -0.98
CA ALA A 320 -7.00 -33.67 -0.27
C ALA A 320 -7.28 -35.07 -0.87
N THR A 321 -7.19 -35.19 -2.20
CA THR A 321 -7.46 -36.49 -2.90
C THR A 321 -6.22 -37.37 -3.08
N LYS A 322 -5.03 -36.79 -3.29
CA LYS A 322 -3.82 -37.56 -3.63
C LYS A 322 -2.93 -37.91 -2.41
N VAL A 323 -3.07 -37.23 -1.28
CA VAL A 323 -2.36 -37.53 -0.01
C VAL A 323 -3.23 -38.41 0.95
N ALA A 324 -4.48 -38.71 0.57
CA ALA A 324 -5.28 -39.68 1.30
C ALA A 324 -4.65 -41.07 1.15
N PRO A 325 -4.36 -41.82 2.26
CA PRO A 325 -4.00 -43.22 2.14
C PRO A 325 -5.17 -43.92 1.42
N LYS A 326 -4.88 -44.64 0.34
CA LYS A 326 -5.85 -45.65 -0.15
C LYS A 326 -6.09 -46.59 1.04
N ASP A 327 -7.34 -46.65 1.50
CA ASP A 327 -7.76 -47.76 2.36
C ASP A 327 -7.52 -49.03 1.55
N ILE A 328 -6.70 -49.91 2.11
CA ILE A 328 -6.39 -51.24 1.56
C ILE A 328 -7.67 -52.05 1.70
N ASN A 329 -8.56 -52.00 0.73
CA ASN A 329 -9.64 -52.92 0.43
C ASN A 329 -10.56 -52.25 -0.57
N ASP A 330 -10.21 -52.31 -1.83
CA ASP A 330 -11.15 -52.43 -2.95
C ASP A 330 -10.30 -52.79 -4.19
N ASP A 331 -10.43 -54.06 -4.56
CA ASP A 331 -10.01 -54.58 -5.85
C ASP A 331 -10.91 -53.96 -6.91
N ASP A 332 -10.40 -52.96 -7.62
CA ASP A 332 -10.95 -52.55 -8.90
C ASP A 332 -9.83 -52.07 -9.81
N ASP A 333 -9.59 -52.90 -10.82
CA ASP A 333 -8.59 -52.80 -11.86
C ASP A 333 -9.09 -51.79 -12.91
N THR A 334 -8.64 -50.52 -12.82
CA THR A 334 -8.70 -49.61 -13.94
C THR A 334 -7.37 -48.90 -14.10
N ASN A 335 -6.64 -49.30 -15.14
CA ASN A 335 -5.49 -48.62 -15.70
C ASN A 335 -5.91 -47.25 -16.17
N ASP A 336 -5.37 -46.18 -15.54
CA ASP A 336 -5.33 -44.83 -16.14
C ASP A 336 -4.06 -44.08 -15.66
N ASP A 337 -3.14 -44.01 -16.54
CA ASP A 337 -2.27 -42.98 -17.03
C ASP A 337 -1.16 -42.32 -16.17
N ASP A 338 0.00 -42.26 -16.83
CA ASP A 338 1.37 -41.90 -16.43
C ASP A 338 1.64 -40.44 -16.01
N ASP A 339 0.64 -39.57 -15.95
CA ASP A 339 0.82 -38.11 -15.69
C ASP A 339 0.82 -37.72 -14.19
N ASP A 340 0.68 -38.65 -13.27
CA ASP A 340 0.28 -38.38 -11.86
C ASP A 340 1.45 -38.35 -10.85
N GLU A 341 2.66 -38.76 -11.23
CA GLU A 341 3.79 -38.92 -10.27
C GLU A 341 4.49 -37.58 -9.97
N SER A 342 4.54 -36.67 -10.94
CA SER A 342 5.12 -35.33 -10.81
C SER A 342 4.33 -34.45 -9.83
N ASP A 343 3.02 -34.48 -9.91
CA ASP A 343 2.12 -33.68 -9.07
C ASP A 343 2.06 -34.17 -7.62
N LYS A 344 2.11 -35.49 -7.42
CA LYS A 344 2.19 -36.09 -6.08
C LYS A 344 3.47 -35.71 -5.36
N ASN A 345 4.58 -35.67 -6.08
CA ASN A 345 5.88 -35.27 -5.53
C ASN A 345 5.91 -33.80 -5.14
N THR A 346 5.34 -32.93 -5.98
CA THR A 346 5.23 -31.47 -5.73
C THR A 346 4.38 -31.19 -4.49
N ALA A 347 3.23 -31.84 -4.35
CA ALA A 347 2.34 -31.69 -3.19
C ALA A 347 2.99 -32.14 -1.89
N LYS A 348 3.75 -33.25 -1.93
CA LYS A 348 4.49 -33.77 -0.77
C LYS A 348 5.62 -32.83 -0.35
N VAL A 349 6.39 -32.32 -1.31
CA VAL A 349 7.48 -31.35 -1.05
C VAL A 349 6.94 -30.06 -0.43
N LEU A 350 5.80 -29.56 -0.90
CA LEU A 350 5.16 -28.39 -0.32
C LEU A 350 4.71 -28.61 1.12
N LEU A 351 4.07 -29.73 1.38
CA LEU A 351 3.62 -30.12 2.73
C LEU A 351 4.80 -30.21 3.71
N GLU A 352 5.89 -30.86 3.29
CA GLU A 352 7.13 -30.93 4.06
C GLU A 352 7.74 -29.55 4.33
N LYS A 353 7.83 -28.70 3.32
CA LYS A 353 8.37 -27.34 3.44
C LYS A 353 7.56 -26.49 4.40
N THR A 354 6.23 -26.53 4.31
CA THR A 354 5.33 -25.78 5.20
C THR A 354 5.45 -26.26 6.65
N LEU A 355 5.48 -27.57 6.88
CA LEU A 355 5.66 -28.13 8.22
C LEU A 355 7.05 -27.80 8.80
N ARG A 356 8.11 -27.89 7.99
CA ARG A 356 9.46 -27.53 8.40
C ARG A 356 9.56 -26.07 8.82
N HIS A 357 8.95 -25.16 8.06
CA HIS A 357 8.88 -23.76 8.42
C HIS A 357 8.17 -23.52 9.76
N LEU A 358 7.03 -24.16 9.99
CA LEU A 358 6.25 -23.99 11.22
C LEU A 358 6.95 -24.56 12.45
N LEU A 359 7.76 -25.61 12.29
CA LEU A 359 8.40 -26.35 13.38
C LEU A 359 9.80 -25.85 13.71
N LEU A 360 10.58 -25.43 12.69
CA LEU A 360 12.02 -25.26 12.83
C LEU A 360 12.54 -23.86 12.44
N GLU A 361 11.97 -23.26 11.40
CA GLU A 361 12.53 -22.03 10.78
C GLU A 361 12.04 -20.73 11.40
N ARG A 362 11.00 -20.79 12.24
CA ARG A 362 10.54 -19.62 12.99
C ARG A 362 11.45 -19.34 14.19
N ALA A 363 11.43 -18.10 14.67
CA ALA A 363 12.07 -17.74 15.94
C ALA A 363 11.56 -18.68 17.06
N GLU A 364 12.41 -19.03 18.04
CA GLU A 364 12.09 -20.05 19.04
C GLU A 364 10.76 -19.85 19.76
N ASN A 365 10.42 -18.60 20.08
CA ASN A 365 9.15 -18.21 20.69
C ASN A 365 7.93 -18.28 19.77
N GLN A 366 8.14 -18.51 18.47
CA GLN A 366 7.08 -18.59 17.44
C GLN A 366 6.96 -19.98 16.81
N ARG A 367 7.79 -20.95 17.22
CA ARG A 367 7.71 -22.33 16.75
C ARG A 367 6.46 -22.99 17.29
N LEU A 368 5.75 -23.69 16.40
CA LEU A 368 4.57 -24.43 16.80
C LEU A 368 4.95 -25.82 17.29
N SER A 369 4.15 -26.37 18.20
CA SER A 369 4.24 -27.80 18.53
C SER A 369 3.82 -28.64 17.32
N VAL A 370 4.24 -29.92 17.28
CA VAL A 370 3.88 -30.87 16.23
C VAL A 370 2.36 -30.93 16.03
N SER A 371 1.60 -30.93 17.14
CA SER A 371 0.13 -30.99 17.10
C SER A 371 -0.50 -29.70 16.51
N GLU A 372 0.05 -28.55 16.86
CA GLU A 372 -0.43 -27.25 16.35
C GLU A 372 -0.07 -27.05 14.88
N ALA A 373 1.17 -27.40 14.49
CA ALA A 373 1.62 -27.35 13.10
C ALA A 373 0.76 -28.28 12.21
N ALA A 374 0.52 -29.52 12.67
CA ALA A 374 -0.33 -30.46 11.97
C ALA A 374 -1.79 -30.00 11.86
N ARG A 375 -2.33 -29.38 12.93
CA ARG A 375 -3.68 -28.81 12.92
C ARG A 375 -3.77 -27.64 11.92
N LYS A 376 -2.80 -26.72 11.97
CA LYS A 376 -2.74 -25.57 11.09
C LYS A 376 -2.66 -26.00 9.62
N VAL A 377 -1.72 -26.88 9.28
CA VAL A 377 -1.55 -27.40 7.93
C VAL A 377 -2.78 -28.19 7.45
N SER A 378 -3.42 -28.95 8.33
CA SER A 378 -4.68 -29.64 8.02
C SER A 378 -5.80 -28.67 7.67
N GLN A 379 -5.90 -27.54 8.38
CA GLN A 379 -6.89 -26.49 8.12
C GLN A 379 -6.55 -25.70 6.84
N ASP A 380 -5.29 -25.31 6.67
CA ASP A 380 -4.85 -24.43 5.58
C ASP A 380 -4.77 -25.17 4.23
N LEU A 381 -4.33 -26.43 4.23
CA LEU A 381 -4.09 -27.23 3.02
C LEU A 381 -5.11 -28.36 2.78
N GLY A 382 -6.07 -28.56 3.67
CA GLY A 382 -7.10 -29.60 3.53
C GLY A 382 -6.57 -31.06 3.68
N VAL A 383 -5.33 -31.22 4.16
CA VAL A 383 -4.72 -32.57 4.36
C VAL A 383 -5.27 -33.24 5.60
N LYS A 384 -5.51 -34.58 5.57
CA LYS A 384 -5.94 -35.31 6.76
C LYS A 384 -4.95 -35.07 7.91
N ARG A 385 -5.44 -34.61 9.07
CA ARG A 385 -4.62 -34.26 10.24
C ARG A 385 -3.63 -35.34 10.64
N ARG A 386 -4.00 -36.61 10.49
CA ARG A 386 -3.15 -37.79 10.78
C ARG A 386 -1.90 -37.80 9.89
N VAL A 387 -2.03 -37.46 8.60
CA VAL A 387 -0.93 -37.41 7.64
C VAL A 387 0.00 -36.23 7.96
N ALA A 388 -0.56 -35.06 8.18
CA ALA A 388 0.21 -33.86 8.56
C ALA A 388 0.97 -34.09 9.88
N TYR A 389 0.34 -34.75 10.86
CA TYR A 389 0.96 -35.07 12.15
C TYR A 389 2.13 -36.05 12.02
N SER A 390 1.92 -37.15 11.27
CA SER A 390 2.97 -38.16 11.03
C SER A 390 4.19 -37.56 10.36
N LEU A 391 4.00 -36.68 9.38
CA LEU A 391 5.08 -36.01 8.69
C LEU A 391 5.77 -34.96 9.58
N ALA A 392 5.01 -34.19 10.35
CA ALA A 392 5.52 -33.22 11.30
C ALA A 392 6.39 -33.87 12.39
N GLN A 393 5.99 -35.05 12.86
CA GLN A 393 6.77 -35.83 13.83
C GLN A 393 8.10 -36.29 13.21
N LYS A 394 8.08 -36.83 11.98
CA LYS A 394 9.31 -37.25 11.27
C LYS A 394 10.29 -36.08 11.06
N ILE A 395 9.78 -34.88 10.71
CA ILE A 395 10.62 -33.69 10.54
C ILE A 395 11.28 -33.31 11.86
N LYS A 396 10.54 -33.35 12.97
CA LYS A 396 11.05 -33.03 14.30
C LYS A 396 12.10 -34.02 14.77
N ASP A 397 11.84 -35.31 14.59
CA ASP A 397 12.75 -36.41 15.01
C ASP A 397 14.05 -36.36 14.21
N SER A 398 13.99 -36.08 12.88
CA SER A 398 15.20 -35.93 12.05
C SER A 398 16.04 -34.72 12.40
N SER A 399 15.42 -33.67 12.98
CA SER A 399 16.15 -32.47 13.43
C SER A 399 16.77 -32.64 14.83
N SER A 400 16.24 -33.55 15.65
CA SER A 400 16.75 -33.83 17.00
C SER A 400 17.88 -34.86 17.00
N GLY A 401 18.01 -35.67 15.92
CA GLY A 401 19.04 -36.71 15.77
C GLY A 401 20.42 -36.20 15.37
N ASN A 402 20.60 -34.90 15.01
CA ASN A 402 21.85 -34.34 14.53
C ASN A 402 22.67 -33.58 15.61
N THR A 403 22.26 -33.68 16.89
CA THR A 403 22.94 -32.98 17.99
C THR A 403 23.77 -33.91 18.90
N ASN A 404 23.93 -35.20 18.54
CA ASN A 404 24.72 -36.13 19.32
C ASN A 404 25.86 -36.81 18.53
N SER A 405 26.65 -36.00 17.80
CA SER A 405 27.95 -36.44 17.29
C SER A 405 28.85 -35.23 17.09
N GLU A 406 29.39 -34.73 18.18
CA GLU A 406 30.73 -34.14 18.31
C GLU A 406 31.19 -34.19 19.78
#